data_94ba295dc71c928c3a224de610a5a790
#
_entry.id   94ba295dc71c928c3a224de610a5a790
#
_cell.length_a   1.000
_cell.length_b   1.000
_cell.length_c   1.000
_cell.angle_alpha   90.00
_cell.angle_beta   90.00
_cell.angle_gamma   90.00
#
_symmetry.space_group_name_H-M   'P 1'
#
loop_
_entity.id
_entity.type
_entity.pdbx_description
1 polymer ?
#
loop_
_entity_poly.entity_id
_entity_poly.type
_entity_poly.pdbx_seq_one_letter_code
_entity_poly.pdbx_strand_id
1 'polypeptide(L)'
;VFSLMAQYGISARLTFSNSLIRKEHLADVKCNKLCELLKAASKLHSDYKVTSEYASKDYSIDNSIRDTAFKNGIIVHSDILLDYLKNKYPEFCFVSSTTKVLTDYNDLLNEVNRDDFSYVVPDFRLNRCFDKLGTMTQEQKDKIEFLCNECCWIGCYDRKACYETVSRMNLGENCNGHICVSPEAGDGYRFSKAMHNPAFISVDDIRNIYMPMGFTNFKIEGRSLGSALVLEFLLYYMTKPEYQINVREEIYLDNMLDIF
;
A
#
# COMPACT_ATOMS: atom_id res chain seq x y z
N VAL A 1 11.07 15.62 4.74
CA VAL A 1 10.54 14.38 4.13
C VAL A 1 9.88 14.71 2.80
N PHE A 2 8.82 15.54 2.73
CA PHE A 2 8.07 15.79 1.49
C PHE A 2 8.91 16.40 0.37
N SER A 3 9.85 17.28 0.68
CA SER A 3 10.77 17.86 -0.32
C SER A 3 11.65 16.78 -0.95
N LEU A 4 12.15 15.84 -0.14
CA LEU A 4 12.93 14.71 -0.62
C LEU A 4 12.07 13.76 -1.48
N MET A 5 10.85 13.47 -1.05
CA MET A 5 9.91 12.66 -1.82
C MET A 5 9.61 13.31 -3.18
N ALA A 6 9.37 14.63 -3.21
CA ALA A 6 9.15 15.37 -4.44
C ALA A 6 10.38 15.31 -5.38
N GLN A 7 11.60 15.47 -4.84
CA GLN A 7 12.85 15.38 -5.59
C GLN A 7 13.01 14.04 -6.30
N TYR A 8 12.60 12.94 -5.66
CA TYR A 8 12.70 11.58 -6.22
C TYR A 8 11.42 11.09 -6.90
N GLY A 9 10.43 11.95 -7.10
CA GLY A 9 9.17 11.58 -7.73
C GLY A 9 8.36 10.56 -6.92
N ILE A 10 8.45 10.60 -5.58
CA ILE A 10 7.75 9.70 -4.67
C ILE A 10 6.48 10.36 -4.16
N SER A 11 5.31 9.79 -4.43
CA SER A 11 4.04 10.26 -3.89
C SER A 11 3.80 9.77 -2.46
N ALA A 12 3.19 10.61 -1.64
CA ALA A 12 2.78 10.25 -0.29
C ALA A 12 1.32 9.83 -0.24
N ARG A 13 0.99 8.81 0.56
CA ARG A 13 -0.38 8.37 0.80
C ARG A 13 -0.66 8.30 2.30
N LEU A 14 -1.62 9.11 2.78
CA LEU A 14 -2.15 8.98 4.13
C LEU A 14 -3.04 7.74 4.22
N THR A 15 -3.03 7.08 5.37
CA THR A 15 -3.87 5.89 5.58
C THR A 15 -4.99 6.21 6.56
N PHE A 16 -6.20 6.30 6.05
CA PHE A 16 -7.43 6.50 6.80
C PHE A 16 -8.36 5.29 6.63
N SER A 17 -7.86 4.13 7.05
CA SER A 17 -8.47 2.82 6.83
C SER A 17 -9.46 2.39 7.94
N ASN A 18 -9.86 3.30 8.82
CA ASN A 18 -10.83 2.98 9.85
C ASN A 18 -12.19 2.66 9.22
N SER A 19 -12.73 1.47 9.53
CA SER A 19 -13.98 0.95 8.95
C SER A 19 -15.25 1.52 9.59
N LEU A 20 -15.13 2.19 10.74
CA LEU A 20 -16.26 2.64 11.57
C LEU A 20 -16.40 4.17 11.59
N ILE A 21 -15.84 4.85 10.60
CA ILE A 21 -15.96 6.32 10.48
C ILE A 21 -17.43 6.71 10.29
N ARG A 22 -17.86 7.70 11.06
CA ARG A 22 -19.18 8.34 11.00
C ARG A 22 -19.02 9.83 10.72
N LYS A 23 -20.14 10.52 10.48
CA LYS A 23 -20.14 11.95 10.13
C LYS A 23 -19.46 12.83 11.20
N GLU A 24 -19.64 12.53 12.49
CA GLU A 24 -19.00 13.25 13.58
C GLU A 24 -17.48 13.21 13.56
N HIS A 25 -16.88 12.14 13.00
CA HIS A 25 -15.43 11.98 12.90
C HIS A 25 -14.79 12.81 11.77
N LEU A 26 -15.60 13.29 10.80
CA LEU A 26 -15.10 14.08 9.67
C LEU A 26 -14.51 15.43 10.09
N ALA A 27 -14.95 15.94 11.25
CA ALA A 27 -14.45 17.20 11.81
C ALA A 27 -13.13 17.07 12.59
N ASP A 28 -12.51 15.87 12.64
CA ASP A 28 -11.26 15.68 13.37
C ASP A 28 -10.17 16.63 12.87
N VAL A 29 -9.69 17.47 13.80
CA VAL A 29 -8.73 18.55 13.49
C VAL A 29 -7.37 18.00 13.06
N LYS A 30 -6.90 16.89 13.66
CA LYS A 30 -5.59 16.32 13.36
C LYS A 30 -5.59 15.68 11.98
N CYS A 31 -6.62 14.90 11.65
CA CYS A 31 -6.77 14.29 10.34
C CYS A 31 -6.89 15.34 9.22
N ASN A 32 -7.71 16.37 9.43
CA ASN A 32 -7.83 17.47 8.47
C ASN A 32 -6.51 18.25 8.32
N LYS A 33 -5.77 18.50 9.40
CA LYS A 33 -4.44 19.13 9.32
C LYS A 33 -3.43 18.29 8.53
N LEU A 34 -3.45 16.97 8.66
CA LEU A 34 -2.61 16.07 7.84
C LEU A 34 -2.98 16.18 6.36
N CYS A 35 -4.25 16.26 6.01
CA CYS A 35 -4.68 16.49 4.63
C CYS A 35 -4.18 17.82 4.08
N GLU A 36 -4.27 18.91 4.87
CA GLU A 36 -3.74 20.22 4.44
C GLU A 36 -2.21 20.18 4.23
N LEU A 37 -1.47 19.48 5.11
CA LEU A 37 -0.03 19.27 4.92
C LEU A 37 0.28 18.47 3.66
N LEU A 38 -0.51 17.42 3.37
CA LEU A 38 -0.37 16.63 2.15
C LEU A 38 -0.68 17.45 0.90
N LYS A 39 -1.71 18.31 0.97
CA LYS A 39 -2.06 19.25 -0.10
C LYS A 39 -0.95 20.25 -0.37
N ALA A 40 -0.36 20.82 0.71
CA ALA A 40 0.79 21.71 0.56
C ALA A 40 2.00 20.98 -0.07
N ALA A 41 2.23 19.72 0.31
CA ALA A 41 3.28 18.89 -0.27
C ALA A 41 3.04 18.58 -1.76
N SER A 42 1.80 18.47 -2.21
CA SER A 42 1.49 18.24 -3.62
C SER A 42 1.96 19.38 -4.53
N LYS A 43 2.02 20.60 -4.02
CA LYS A 43 2.56 21.75 -4.76
C LYS A 43 4.06 21.64 -5.00
N LEU A 44 4.80 20.98 -4.10
CA LEU A 44 6.23 20.77 -4.27
C LEU A 44 6.55 19.90 -5.50
N HIS A 45 5.67 18.94 -5.83
CA HIS A 45 5.87 18.08 -7.01
C HIS A 45 5.78 18.84 -8.33
N SER A 46 4.99 19.92 -8.41
CA SER A 46 4.91 20.77 -9.61
C SER A 46 6.16 21.63 -9.83
N ASP A 47 6.87 21.97 -8.74
CA ASP A 47 8.03 22.84 -8.77
C ASP A 47 9.34 22.06 -9.06
N TYR A 48 9.37 20.78 -8.73
CA TYR A 48 10.50 19.91 -9.08
C TYR A 48 10.24 19.28 -10.47
N LYS A 49 10.88 19.85 -11.51
CA LYS A 49 11.10 19.08 -12.74
C LYS A 49 11.95 17.89 -12.35
N VAL A 50 11.36 16.67 -12.41
CA VAL A 50 12.12 15.43 -12.25
C VAL A 50 13.28 15.51 -13.25
N THR A 51 14.46 15.84 -12.75
CA THR A 51 15.68 15.83 -13.57
C THR A 51 15.89 14.39 -13.96
N SER A 52 15.71 14.11 -15.24
CA SER A 52 15.68 12.78 -15.85
C SER A 52 17.01 11.99 -15.78
N GLU A 53 17.96 12.43 -14.97
CA GLU A 53 19.26 11.77 -14.82
C GLU A 53 19.18 10.39 -14.14
N TYR A 54 18.11 10.13 -13.36
CA TYR A 54 17.89 8.82 -12.71
C TYR A 54 16.79 7.98 -13.35
N ALA A 55 16.07 8.50 -14.34
CA ALA A 55 15.20 7.69 -15.17
C ALA A 55 16.12 6.89 -16.10
N SER A 56 16.50 5.68 -15.69
CA SER A 56 17.31 4.77 -16.52
C SER A 56 16.71 4.69 -17.92
N LYS A 57 17.56 4.80 -18.93
CA LYS A 57 17.22 4.84 -20.35
C LYS A 57 16.47 3.61 -20.88
N ASP A 58 16.17 2.63 -20.04
CA ASP A 58 15.63 1.32 -20.43
C ASP A 58 14.14 1.10 -20.18
N TYR A 59 13.43 2.05 -19.58
CA TYR A 59 11.97 1.95 -19.43
C TYR A 59 11.31 3.16 -20.10
N SER A 60 10.72 2.96 -21.27
CA SER A 60 9.79 3.88 -21.90
C SER A 60 8.47 3.89 -21.09
N ILE A 61 8.47 4.54 -19.94
CA ILE A 61 7.23 4.79 -19.19
C ILE A 61 6.49 5.88 -19.96
N ASP A 62 5.30 5.52 -20.43
CA ASP A 62 4.38 6.46 -21.08
C ASP A 62 4.14 7.68 -20.15
N ASN A 63 4.22 8.88 -20.72
CA ASN A 63 4.02 10.13 -19.96
C ASN A 63 2.63 10.22 -19.31
N SER A 64 1.62 9.54 -19.85
CA SER A 64 0.28 9.46 -19.25
C SER A 64 0.29 8.71 -17.90
N ILE A 65 1.18 7.72 -17.74
CA ILE A 65 1.39 6.99 -16.48
C ILE A 65 2.10 7.86 -15.44
N ARG A 66 2.98 8.78 -15.88
CA ARG A 66 3.68 9.70 -14.96
C ARG A 66 2.74 10.66 -14.26
N ASP A 67 1.75 11.21 -14.93
CA ASP A 67 0.82 12.19 -14.33
C ASP A 67 -0.10 11.60 -13.27
N THR A 68 -0.43 10.30 -13.37
CA THR A 68 -1.22 9.60 -12.36
C THR A 68 -0.37 8.99 -11.25
N ALA A 69 0.85 8.55 -11.55
CA ALA A 69 1.75 7.88 -10.61
C ALA A 69 2.28 8.80 -9.49
N PHE A 70 2.35 10.11 -9.73
CA PHE A 70 2.94 11.08 -8.79
C PHE A 70 1.91 11.91 -8.00
N LYS A 71 0.64 11.52 -8.00
CA LYS A 71 -0.37 12.16 -7.16
C LYS A 71 -0.28 11.67 -5.72
N ASN A 72 -0.16 12.62 -4.79
CA ASN A 72 -0.38 12.34 -3.39
C ASN A 72 -1.82 11.87 -3.17
N GLY A 73 -2.06 11.04 -2.19
CA GLY A 73 -3.36 10.43 -2.04
C GLY A 73 -3.70 9.93 -0.66
N ILE A 74 -4.85 9.29 -0.57
CA ILE A 74 -5.38 8.77 0.68
C ILE A 74 -5.91 7.34 0.48
N ILE A 75 -5.51 6.44 1.36
CA ILE A 75 -6.04 5.08 1.43
C ILE A 75 -7.25 5.13 2.36
N VAL A 76 -8.43 4.77 1.86
CA VAL A 76 -9.69 4.87 2.59
C VAL A 76 -10.44 3.54 2.63
N HIS A 77 -11.21 3.35 3.70
CA HIS A 77 -12.18 2.25 3.84
C HIS A 77 -13.62 2.75 3.73
N SER A 78 -13.94 3.82 4.45
CA SER A 78 -15.32 4.33 4.60
C SER A 78 -15.74 5.20 3.43
N ASP A 79 -16.89 4.92 2.82
CA ASP A 79 -17.45 5.74 1.74
C ASP A 79 -17.86 7.13 2.24
N ILE A 80 -18.35 7.26 3.49
CA ILE A 80 -18.65 8.56 4.11
C ILE A 80 -17.40 9.45 4.15
N LEU A 81 -16.26 8.87 4.51
CA LEU A 81 -14.99 9.59 4.52
C LEU A 81 -14.50 9.89 3.10
N LEU A 82 -14.66 8.95 2.17
CA LEU A 82 -14.28 9.12 0.77
C LEU A 82 -15.03 10.31 0.15
N ASP A 83 -16.35 10.36 0.31
CA ASP A 83 -17.18 11.45 -0.20
C ASP A 83 -16.75 12.81 0.37
N TYR A 84 -16.50 12.86 1.68
CA TYR A 84 -16.02 14.08 2.33
C TYR A 84 -14.66 14.53 1.75
N LEU A 85 -13.72 13.60 1.61
CA LEU A 85 -12.38 13.91 1.13
C LEU A 85 -12.37 14.29 -0.35
N LYS A 86 -13.15 13.62 -1.20
CA LYS A 86 -13.29 13.97 -2.62
C LYS A 86 -13.82 15.40 -2.81
N ASN A 87 -14.80 15.79 -2.01
CA ASN A 87 -15.36 17.14 -2.07
C ASN A 87 -14.39 18.21 -1.58
N LYS A 88 -13.59 17.90 -0.56
CA LYS A 88 -12.69 18.88 0.08
C LYS A 88 -11.30 18.93 -0.54
N TYR A 89 -10.82 17.80 -1.08
CA TYR A 89 -9.48 17.61 -1.62
C TYR A 89 -9.52 16.85 -2.95
N PRO A 90 -10.13 17.43 -4.00
CA PRO A 90 -10.31 16.76 -5.29
C PRO A 90 -8.98 16.47 -6.02
N GLU A 91 -7.90 17.11 -5.60
CA GLU A 91 -6.57 16.90 -6.16
C GLU A 91 -5.91 15.57 -5.74
N PHE A 92 -6.40 14.92 -4.70
CA PHE A 92 -5.82 13.65 -4.24
C PHE A 92 -6.28 12.46 -5.07
N CYS A 93 -5.42 11.45 -5.18
CA CYS A 93 -5.86 10.13 -5.59
C CYS A 93 -6.36 9.32 -4.39
N PHE A 94 -7.33 8.44 -4.64
CA PHE A 94 -7.89 7.58 -3.58
C PHE A 94 -7.58 6.13 -3.87
N VAL A 95 -7.27 5.40 -2.80
CA VAL A 95 -6.96 3.97 -2.84
C VAL A 95 -7.93 3.23 -1.95
N SER A 96 -8.60 2.21 -2.49
CA SER A 96 -9.44 1.33 -1.70
C SER A 96 -8.60 0.44 -0.79
N SER A 97 -8.90 0.47 0.51
CA SER A 97 -8.09 -0.19 1.53
C SER A 97 -8.28 -1.71 1.55
N THR A 98 -7.20 -2.46 1.76
CA THR A 98 -7.23 -3.90 2.05
C THR A 98 -8.08 -4.25 3.28
N THR A 99 -8.35 -3.28 4.18
CA THR A 99 -9.22 -3.50 5.34
C THR A 99 -10.68 -3.76 4.97
N LYS A 100 -11.09 -3.51 3.72
CA LYS A 100 -12.40 -3.91 3.19
C LYS A 100 -12.55 -5.43 3.10
N VAL A 101 -11.44 -6.17 3.06
CA VAL A 101 -11.40 -7.65 3.04
C VAL A 101 -12.24 -8.20 1.88
N LEU A 102 -11.96 -7.73 0.66
CA LEU A 102 -12.63 -8.15 -0.56
C LEU A 102 -12.15 -9.54 -0.99
N THR A 103 -12.72 -10.58 -0.41
CA THR A 103 -12.35 -11.99 -0.66
C THR A 103 -13.10 -12.61 -1.82
N ASP A 104 -14.28 -12.08 -2.17
CA ASP A 104 -15.00 -12.48 -3.37
C ASP A 104 -14.52 -11.72 -4.59
N TYR A 105 -14.38 -12.43 -5.71
CA TYR A 105 -13.88 -11.83 -6.94
C TYR A 105 -14.85 -10.81 -7.56
N ASN A 106 -16.17 -11.04 -7.45
CA ASN A 106 -17.15 -10.09 -7.98
C ASN A 106 -17.20 -8.83 -7.14
N ASP A 107 -17.05 -8.94 -5.82
CA ASP A 107 -16.93 -7.78 -4.94
C ASP A 107 -15.66 -6.97 -5.28
N LEU A 108 -14.54 -7.64 -5.56
CA LEU A 108 -13.32 -6.99 -6.04
C LEU A 108 -13.57 -6.27 -7.37
N LEU A 109 -14.21 -6.92 -8.35
CA LEU A 109 -14.53 -6.28 -9.63
C LEU A 109 -15.45 -5.08 -9.49
N ASN A 110 -16.46 -5.17 -8.63
CA ASN A 110 -17.36 -4.05 -8.34
C ASN A 110 -16.58 -2.86 -7.78
N GLU A 111 -15.64 -3.10 -6.88
CA GLU A 111 -14.79 -2.05 -6.32
C GLU A 111 -13.81 -1.46 -7.34
N VAL A 112 -13.21 -2.29 -8.18
CA VAL A 112 -12.27 -1.87 -9.25
C VAL A 112 -12.98 -1.01 -10.31
N ASN A 113 -14.23 -1.33 -10.62
CA ASN A 113 -15.03 -0.58 -11.61
C ASN A 113 -15.54 0.77 -11.09
N ARG A 114 -15.33 1.10 -9.81
CA ARG A 114 -15.66 2.43 -9.29
C ARG A 114 -14.67 3.46 -9.84
N ASP A 115 -15.20 4.60 -10.30
CA ASP A 115 -14.39 5.75 -10.73
C ASP A 115 -13.72 6.51 -9.57
N ASP A 116 -14.12 6.16 -8.33
CA ASP A 116 -13.61 6.79 -7.12
C ASP A 116 -12.15 6.47 -6.84
N PHE A 117 -11.67 5.31 -7.29
CA PHE A 117 -10.38 4.78 -6.90
C PHE A 117 -9.39 4.72 -8.06
N SER A 118 -8.19 5.26 -7.82
CA SER A 118 -7.04 5.06 -8.70
C SER A 118 -6.44 3.67 -8.51
N TYR A 119 -6.49 3.15 -7.28
CA TYR A 119 -6.02 1.80 -6.95
C TYR A 119 -6.96 1.10 -5.98
N VAL A 120 -7.06 -0.22 -6.13
CA VAL A 120 -7.80 -1.12 -5.24
C VAL A 120 -6.87 -2.21 -4.76
N VAL A 121 -6.78 -2.38 -3.43
CA VAL A 121 -5.97 -3.44 -2.83
C VAL A 121 -6.86 -4.65 -2.57
N PRO A 122 -6.73 -5.74 -3.32
CA PRO A 122 -7.49 -6.97 -3.10
C PRO A 122 -7.13 -7.60 -1.76
N ASP A 123 -7.98 -8.48 -1.25
CA ASP A 123 -7.54 -9.37 -0.18
C ASP A 123 -6.45 -10.32 -0.71
N PHE A 124 -5.41 -10.53 0.08
CA PHE A 124 -4.23 -11.32 -0.32
C PHE A 124 -4.56 -12.75 -0.75
N ARG A 125 -5.70 -13.31 -0.32
CA ARG A 125 -6.18 -14.63 -0.74
C ARG A 125 -6.52 -14.70 -2.22
N LEU A 126 -6.76 -13.56 -2.86
CA LEU A 126 -6.99 -13.47 -4.31
C LEU A 126 -5.68 -13.36 -5.12
N ASN A 127 -4.53 -13.17 -4.47
CA ASN A 127 -3.26 -12.97 -5.17
C ASN A 127 -2.95 -14.07 -6.20
N ARG A 128 -3.30 -15.32 -5.91
CA ARG A 128 -3.02 -16.48 -6.78
C ARG A 128 -4.21 -16.96 -7.63
N CYS A 129 -5.31 -16.21 -7.68
CA CYS A 129 -6.48 -16.56 -8.48
C CYS A 129 -6.29 -16.20 -9.97
N PHE A 130 -5.23 -16.72 -10.60
CA PHE A 130 -4.78 -16.32 -11.94
C PHE A 130 -5.84 -16.48 -13.02
N ASP A 131 -6.67 -17.54 -12.96
CA ASP A 131 -7.76 -17.76 -13.91
C ASP A 131 -8.73 -16.57 -13.92
N LYS A 132 -9.09 -16.08 -12.74
CA LYS A 132 -9.98 -14.92 -12.57
C LYS A 132 -9.26 -13.60 -12.90
N LEU A 133 -8.04 -13.42 -12.39
CA LEU A 133 -7.23 -12.23 -12.64
C LEU A 133 -6.93 -12.03 -14.13
N GLY A 134 -6.74 -13.14 -14.87
CA GLY A 134 -6.51 -13.13 -16.32
C GLY A 134 -7.70 -12.61 -17.13
N THR A 135 -8.92 -12.67 -16.60
CA THR A 135 -10.13 -12.17 -17.30
C THR A 135 -10.32 -10.66 -17.19
N MET A 136 -9.57 -9.97 -16.33
CA MET A 136 -9.65 -8.53 -16.18
C MET A 136 -9.19 -7.79 -17.44
N THR A 137 -9.85 -6.67 -17.75
CA THR A 137 -9.37 -5.72 -18.77
C THR A 137 -8.07 -5.06 -18.33
N GLN A 138 -7.31 -4.45 -19.25
CA GLN A 138 -6.08 -3.75 -18.88
C GLN A 138 -6.37 -2.58 -17.93
N GLU A 139 -7.44 -1.83 -18.16
CA GLU A 139 -7.87 -0.74 -17.27
C GLU A 139 -8.14 -1.23 -15.83
N GLN A 140 -8.76 -2.40 -15.68
CA GLN A 140 -8.98 -3.01 -14.36
C GLN A 140 -7.66 -3.45 -13.73
N LYS A 141 -6.76 -4.05 -14.51
CA LYS A 141 -5.42 -4.49 -14.04
C LYS A 141 -4.57 -3.31 -13.56
N ASP A 142 -4.66 -2.17 -14.25
CA ASP A 142 -3.93 -0.94 -13.89
C ASP A 142 -4.37 -0.36 -12.55
N LYS A 143 -5.59 -0.68 -12.09
CA LYS A 143 -6.09 -0.28 -10.77
C LYS A 143 -5.75 -1.29 -9.64
N ILE A 144 -5.35 -2.53 -9.94
CA ILE A 144 -5.03 -3.52 -8.89
C ILE A 144 -3.67 -3.22 -8.28
N GLU A 145 -3.62 -3.08 -6.96
CA GLU A 145 -2.38 -2.94 -6.18
C GLU A 145 -2.24 -4.15 -5.24
N PHE A 146 -1.43 -5.14 -5.62
CA PHE A 146 -1.26 -6.37 -4.87
C PHE A 146 -0.44 -6.19 -3.60
N LEU A 147 -0.93 -6.68 -2.46
CA LEU A 147 -0.17 -6.78 -1.23
C LEU A 147 0.75 -8.01 -1.28
N CYS A 148 2.07 -7.78 -1.39
CA CYS A 148 3.03 -8.83 -1.70
C CYS A 148 3.47 -9.66 -0.50
N ASN A 149 3.57 -9.04 0.68
CA ASN A 149 4.23 -9.60 1.85
C ASN A 149 3.32 -9.76 3.07
N GLU A 150 2.03 -10.03 2.85
CA GLU A 150 1.09 -10.31 3.94
C GLU A 150 1.49 -11.55 4.72
N CYS A 151 1.48 -11.48 6.05
CA CYS A 151 1.76 -12.61 6.92
C CYS A 151 0.53 -13.15 7.65
N CYS A 152 -0.64 -12.56 7.43
CA CYS A 152 -1.88 -13.08 7.98
C CYS A 152 -2.15 -14.49 7.45
N TRP A 153 -2.62 -15.38 8.32
CA TRP A 153 -2.89 -16.77 7.95
C TRP A 153 -3.90 -16.86 6.79
N ILE A 154 -3.57 -17.64 5.77
CA ILE A 154 -4.41 -17.79 4.57
C ILE A 154 -5.82 -18.31 4.88
N GLY A 155 -5.97 -19.16 5.91
CA GLY A 155 -7.24 -19.69 6.39
C GLY A 155 -8.01 -18.78 7.35
N CYS A 156 -7.57 -17.54 7.58
CA CYS A 156 -8.22 -16.63 8.53
C CYS A 156 -9.60 -16.21 8.00
N TYR A 157 -10.65 -16.59 8.70
CA TYR A 157 -12.03 -16.16 8.43
C TYR A 157 -12.44 -14.91 9.22
N ASP A 158 -11.59 -14.44 10.14
CA ASP A 158 -11.91 -13.43 11.14
C ASP A 158 -11.19 -12.09 10.92
N ARG A 159 -10.54 -11.93 9.74
CA ARG A 159 -9.75 -10.74 9.39
C ARG A 159 -10.56 -9.45 9.45
N LYS A 160 -11.84 -9.49 9.05
CA LYS A 160 -12.71 -8.32 9.08
C LYS A 160 -12.96 -7.86 10.52
N ALA A 161 -13.30 -8.79 11.42
CA ALA A 161 -13.48 -8.49 12.84
C ALA A 161 -12.20 -7.96 13.50
N CYS A 162 -11.03 -8.47 13.09
CA CYS A 162 -9.73 -7.94 13.53
C CYS A 162 -9.59 -6.45 13.17
N TYR A 163 -9.86 -6.06 11.91
CA TYR A 163 -9.80 -4.66 11.51
C TYR A 163 -10.86 -3.78 12.16
N GLU A 164 -12.07 -4.31 12.41
CA GLU A 164 -13.13 -3.59 13.13
C GLU A 164 -12.73 -3.33 14.58
N THR A 165 -12.08 -4.30 15.25
CA THR A 165 -11.55 -4.11 16.61
C THR A 165 -10.49 -3.02 16.64
N VAL A 166 -9.53 -3.03 15.70
CA VAL A 166 -8.54 -1.96 15.58
C VAL A 166 -9.20 -0.60 15.29
N SER A 167 -10.27 -0.58 14.49
CA SER A 167 -11.02 0.62 14.19
C SER A 167 -11.70 1.20 15.42
N ARG A 168 -12.30 0.37 16.27
CA ARG A 168 -12.90 0.77 17.57
C ARG A 168 -11.83 1.35 18.51
N MET A 169 -10.71 0.66 18.67
CA MET A 169 -9.61 1.14 19.51
C MET A 169 -9.08 2.51 19.01
N ASN A 170 -8.96 2.70 17.71
CA ASN A 170 -8.53 3.98 17.13
C ASN A 170 -9.54 5.11 17.32
N LEU A 171 -10.81 4.80 17.52
CA LEU A 171 -11.86 5.77 17.89
C LEU A 171 -11.95 6.02 19.41
N GLY A 172 -11.05 5.40 20.20
CA GLY A 172 -11.00 5.57 21.65
C GLY A 172 -12.02 4.71 22.41
N GLU A 173 -12.64 3.74 21.75
CA GLU A 173 -13.54 2.80 22.44
C GLU A 173 -12.72 1.85 23.35
N ASN A 174 -13.20 1.67 24.58
CA ASN A 174 -12.63 0.68 25.48
C ASN A 174 -13.18 -0.71 25.12
N CYS A 175 -12.44 -1.43 24.28
CA CYS A 175 -12.78 -2.77 23.85
C CYS A 175 -11.58 -3.71 24.02
N ASN A 176 -11.85 -5.01 24.24
CA ASN A 176 -10.81 -6.02 24.25
C ASN A 176 -10.16 -6.13 22.87
N GLY A 177 -8.84 -6.36 22.84
CA GLY A 177 -8.13 -6.65 21.61
C GLY A 177 -8.69 -7.89 20.92
N HIS A 178 -8.59 -7.94 19.59
CA HIS A 178 -8.95 -9.15 18.84
C HIS A 178 -7.99 -10.30 19.14
N ILE A 179 -8.52 -11.47 19.42
CA ILE A 179 -7.71 -12.68 19.60
C ILE A 179 -7.53 -13.31 18.22
N CYS A 180 -6.30 -13.34 17.74
CA CYS A 180 -5.96 -13.94 16.45
C CYS A 180 -6.20 -15.44 16.45
N VAL A 181 -6.93 -15.93 15.45
CA VAL A 181 -7.25 -17.36 15.27
C VAL A 181 -6.17 -18.15 14.52
N SER A 182 -5.08 -17.51 14.11
CA SER A 182 -3.98 -18.16 13.43
C SER A 182 -3.29 -19.19 14.36
N PRO A 183 -2.92 -20.38 13.85
CA PRO A 183 -2.11 -21.33 14.59
C PRO A 183 -0.79 -20.76 15.13
N GLU A 184 -0.25 -19.76 14.44
CA GLU A 184 1.03 -19.09 14.74
C GLU A 184 0.84 -17.67 15.29
N ALA A 185 -0.29 -17.41 15.95
CA ALA A 185 -0.63 -16.05 16.43
C ALA A 185 0.41 -15.45 17.38
N GLY A 186 1.09 -16.30 18.18
CA GLY A 186 2.11 -15.89 19.15
C GLY A 186 3.46 -15.51 18.55
N ASP A 187 3.73 -15.88 17.29
CA ASP A 187 5.07 -15.74 16.70
C ASP A 187 5.39 -14.32 16.19
N GLY A 188 4.40 -13.46 16.15
CA GLY A 188 4.52 -12.11 15.58
C GLY A 188 4.78 -12.11 14.09
N TYR A 189 5.11 -10.92 13.56
CA TYR A 189 5.48 -10.74 12.15
C TYR A 189 6.97 -11.02 11.97
N ARG A 190 7.31 -11.84 10.97
CA ARG A 190 8.70 -12.13 10.58
C ARG A 190 8.82 -12.13 9.06
N PHE A 191 9.98 -11.75 8.55
CA PHE A 191 10.29 -11.81 7.12
C PHE A 191 10.06 -13.22 6.54
N SER A 192 10.60 -14.23 7.20
CA SER A 192 10.42 -15.64 6.80
C SER A 192 8.96 -16.08 6.81
N LYS A 193 8.17 -15.62 7.78
CA LYS A 193 6.74 -15.95 7.87
C LYS A 193 5.97 -15.41 6.67
N ALA A 194 6.25 -14.16 6.25
CA ALA A 194 5.65 -13.62 5.05
C ALA A 194 6.04 -14.40 3.80
N MET A 195 7.32 -14.77 3.65
CA MET A 195 7.80 -15.54 2.50
C MET A 195 7.21 -16.96 2.41
N HIS A 196 6.86 -17.58 3.55
CA HIS A 196 6.20 -18.88 3.58
C HIS A 196 4.67 -18.80 3.39
N ASN A 197 4.10 -17.59 3.37
CA ASN A 197 2.66 -17.44 3.11
C ASN A 197 2.35 -17.89 1.67
N PRO A 198 1.33 -18.77 1.45
CA PRO A 198 0.95 -19.19 0.11
C PRO A 198 0.58 -18.05 -0.84
N ALA A 199 0.17 -16.92 -0.29
CA ALA A 199 -0.19 -15.70 -1.05
C ALA A 199 0.99 -14.74 -1.28
N PHE A 200 2.18 -15.05 -0.77
CA PHE A 200 3.37 -14.23 -0.97
C PHE A 200 3.67 -14.06 -2.46
N ILE A 201 3.98 -12.84 -2.87
CA ILE A 201 4.36 -12.53 -4.24
C ILE A 201 5.85 -12.21 -4.25
N SER A 202 6.65 -13.10 -4.81
CA SER A 202 8.10 -12.93 -4.94
C SER A 202 8.47 -11.98 -6.08
N VAL A 203 9.73 -11.54 -6.10
CA VAL A 203 10.28 -10.77 -7.23
C VAL A 203 10.19 -11.56 -8.54
N ASP A 204 10.41 -12.88 -8.48
CA ASP A 204 10.30 -13.76 -9.64
C ASP A 204 8.85 -13.92 -10.10
N ASP A 205 7.89 -14.02 -9.17
CA ASP A 205 6.47 -14.01 -9.53
C ASP A 205 6.09 -12.69 -10.24
N ILE A 206 6.54 -11.55 -9.70
CA ILE A 206 6.30 -10.24 -10.31
C ILE A 206 6.76 -10.24 -11.76
N ARG A 207 8.02 -10.63 -12.01
CA ARG A 207 8.65 -10.58 -13.34
C ARG A 207 8.07 -11.59 -14.31
N ASN A 208 7.80 -12.82 -13.83
CA ASN A 208 7.52 -13.94 -14.71
C ASN A 208 6.02 -14.26 -14.84
N ILE A 209 5.18 -13.74 -13.94
CA ILE A 209 3.74 -14.02 -13.91
C ILE A 209 2.93 -12.72 -14.00
N TYR A 210 3.05 -11.84 -13.00
CA TYR A 210 2.15 -10.67 -12.91
C TYR A 210 2.40 -9.64 -14.00
N MET A 211 3.65 -9.27 -14.26
CA MET A 211 3.99 -8.30 -15.32
C MET A 211 3.58 -8.81 -16.72
N PRO A 212 3.86 -10.08 -17.11
CA PRO A 212 3.35 -10.63 -18.37
C PRO A 212 1.83 -10.69 -18.47
N MET A 213 1.12 -10.79 -17.34
CA MET A 213 -0.35 -10.69 -17.28
C MET A 213 -0.86 -9.25 -17.41
N GLY A 214 0.01 -8.23 -17.37
CA GLY A 214 -0.33 -6.82 -17.47
C GLY A 214 -0.52 -6.09 -16.13
N PHE A 215 -0.13 -6.68 -15.00
CA PHE A 215 -0.18 -6.01 -13.69
C PHE A 215 1.13 -5.28 -13.38
N THR A 216 1.03 -4.06 -12.83
CA THR A 216 2.20 -3.19 -12.61
C THR A 216 2.29 -2.62 -11.19
N ASN A 217 1.26 -2.79 -10.35
CA ASN A 217 1.24 -2.14 -9.04
C ASN A 217 1.35 -3.18 -7.91
N PHE A 218 2.38 -3.01 -7.09
CA PHE A 218 2.74 -3.93 -6.01
C PHE A 218 2.98 -3.14 -4.73
N LYS A 219 2.46 -3.64 -3.61
CA LYS A 219 2.48 -3.00 -2.32
C LYS A 219 3.26 -3.84 -1.31
N ILE A 220 4.13 -3.19 -0.57
CA ILE A 220 4.82 -3.75 0.59
C ILE A 220 4.14 -3.18 1.84
N GLU A 221 3.70 -4.04 2.73
CA GLU A 221 3.26 -3.61 4.06
C GLU A 221 4.44 -3.55 5.03
N GLY A 222 4.26 -2.88 6.17
CA GLY A 222 5.32 -2.88 7.17
C GLY A 222 5.35 -1.69 8.12
N ARG A 223 4.43 -0.73 8.02
CA ARG A 223 4.47 0.51 8.79
C ARG A 223 4.55 0.34 10.31
N SER A 224 4.00 -0.73 10.85
CA SER A 224 4.01 -1.06 12.29
C SER A 224 5.06 -2.10 12.68
N LEU A 225 5.85 -2.58 11.71
CA LEU A 225 6.78 -3.70 11.92
C LEU A 225 8.17 -3.28 12.39
N GLY A 226 8.40 -1.97 12.45
CA GLY A 226 9.73 -1.42 12.72
C GLY A 226 10.58 -1.24 11.45
N SER A 227 11.52 -0.32 11.53
CA SER A 227 12.36 0.09 10.39
C SER A 227 13.19 -1.06 9.81
N ALA A 228 13.72 -1.94 10.66
CA ALA A 228 14.55 -3.06 10.22
C ALA A 228 13.80 -4.03 9.28
N LEU A 229 12.57 -4.42 9.62
CA LEU A 229 11.77 -5.31 8.76
C LEU A 229 11.34 -4.63 7.46
N VAL A 230 10.94 -3.36 7.53
CA VAL A 230 10.60 -2.58 6.33
C VAL A 230 11.80 -2.51 5.39
N LEU A 231 12.99 -2.27 5.94
CA LEU A 231 14.23 -2.21 5.17
C LEU A 231 14.55 -3.56 4.50
N GLU A 232 14.41 -4.69 5.22
CA GLU A 232 14.64 -6.02 4.63
C GLU A 232 13.70 -6.30 3.43
N PHE A 233 12.41 -5.90 3.53
CA PHE A 233 11.51 -6.03 2.38
C PHE A 233 11.87 -5.08 1.23
N LEU A 234 12.28 -3.86 1.52
CA LEU A 234 12.76 -2.93 0.49
C LEU A 234 14.00 -3.48 -0.21
N LEU A 235 14.97 -4.03 0.53
CA LEU A 235 16.14 -4.68 -0.05
C LEU A 235 15.73 -5.86 -0.93
N TYR A 236 14.81 -6.70 -0.46
CA TYR A 236 14.36 -7.86 -1.22
C TYR A 236 13.69 -7.48 -2.55
N TYR A 237 12.78 -6.47 -2.55
CA TYR A 237 12.03 -6.12 -3.75
C TYR A 237 12.74 -5.13 -4.67
N MET A 238 13.58 -4.22 -4.14
CA MET A 238 14.12 -3.09 -4.88
C MET A 238 15.61 -3.18 -5.18
N THR A 239 16.34 -4.10 -4.53
CA THR A 239 17.78 -4.28 -4.76
C THR A 239 18.02 -5.54 -5.56
N LYS A 240 18.85 -5.46 -6.62
CA LYS A 240 19.26 -6.65 -7.36
C LYS A 240 19.96 -7.65 -6.45
N PRO A 241 19.70 -8.96 -6.60
CA PRO A 241 20.21 -9.98 -5.67
C PRO A 241 21.73 -9.91 -5.43
N GLU A 242 22.51 -9.62 -6.48
CA GLU A 242 23.97 -9.52 -6.42
C GLU A 242 24.48 -8.36 -5.56
N TYR A 243 23.66 -7.34 -5.30
CA TYR A 243 24.04 -6.18 -4.49
C TYR A 243 23.40 -6.17 -3.09
N GLN A 244 22.50 -7.10 -2.78
CA GLN A 244 21.75 -7.07 -1.51
C GLN A 244 22.67 -7.14 -0.27
N ILE A 245 23.74 -7.93 -0.33
CA ILE A 245 24.69 -8.05 0.77
C ILE A 245 25.44 -6.74 0.96
N ASN A 246 25.98 -6.16 -0.11
CA ASN A 246 26.76 -4.92 -0.04
C ASN A 246 25.92 -3.75 0.50
N VAL A 247 24.70 -3.58 -0.01
CA VAL A 247 23.79 -2.53 0.46
C VAL A 247 23.41 -2.72 1.92
N ARG A 248 23.21 -3.97 2.36
CA ARG A 248 22.94 -4.26 3.77
C ARG A 248 24.14 -3.94 4.66
N GLU A 249 25.34 -4.29 4.24
CA GLU A 249 26.57 -3.98 4.97
C GLU A 249 26.79 -2.46 5.09
N GLU A 250 26.60 -1.71 4.03
CA GLU A 250 26.69 -0.24 4.04
C GLU A 250 25.69 0.36 5.04
N ILE A 251 24.43 -0.04 5.00
CA ILE A 251 23.40 0.45 5.94
C ILE A 251 23.75 0.09 7.39
N TYR A 252 24.27 -1.13 7.65
CA TYR A 252 24.70 -1.52 8.98
C TYR A 252 25.89 -0.69 9.47
N LEU A 253 26.88 -0.49 8.63
CA LEU A 253 28.06 0.33 8.95
C LEU A 253 27.66 1.78 9.23
N ASP A 254 26.82 2.36 8.41
CA ASP A 254 26.33 3.72 8.58
C ASP A 254 25.57 3.91 9.89
N ASN A 255 24.71 2.95 10.25
CA ASN A 255 24.01 2.97 11.54
C ASN A 255 24.94 2.75 12.75
N MET A 256 25.99 1.94 12.61
CA MET A 256 26.96 1.70 13.69
C MET A 256 27.89 2.91 13.92
N LEU A 257 28.13 3.70 12.88
CA LEU A 257 29.07 4.82 12.92
C LEU A 257 28.36 6.17 13.15
N ASP A 258 27.04 6.17 13.39
CA ASP A 258 26.23 7.39 13.54
C ASP A 258 26.43 8.39 12.36
N ILE A 259 26.55 7.89 11.14
CA ILE A 259 26.86 8.71 9.95
C ILE A 259 25.58 9.35 9.35
N PHE A 260 24.40 9.02 9.87
CA PHE A 260 23.11 9.60 9.44
C PHE A 260 22.50 10.54 10.47
#